data_5f51df8ed081950d032c741da681ef45
#
_entry.id   5f51df8ed081950d032c741da681ef45
#
_cell.length_a   1.000
_cell.length_b   1.000
_cell.length_c   1.000
_cell.angle_alpha   90.00
_cell.angle_beta   90.00
_cell.angle_gamma   90.00
#
_symmetry.space_group_name_H-M   'P 1'
#
loop_
_entity.id
_entity.type
_entity.pdbx_description
1 polymer ?
#
loop_
_entity_poly.entity_id
_entity_poly.type
_entity_poly.pdbx_seq_one_letter_code
_entity_poly.pdbx_strand_id
1 'polypeptide(L)'
;AKLRIPVAHVEAGLRSFDRRMPEEVNRVLTDHLSQCLYCPTSTAVQNLHAEGIRDGVELVGDVMNDLALRSLTPGSEAATLARFDLRPGEYVFATVHRPANTDVPERLRHIVSALAAAGEPVLLALHPRTRAAFEDNGLIGSLGDTVAVTEPVGYVESLALIRNAQQQVCGAGEGGAAEILAAGGAGAEAGEECGGVLPGGLSDGLVDEAGIEAHLAEQ
;
A
#
# COMPACT_ATOMS: atom_id res chain seq x y z
N ALA A 1 -1.86 -27.68 -10.81
CA ALA A 1 -1.29 -28.85 -10.16
C ALA A 1 -2.14 -30.13 -10.36
N LYS A 2 -3.42 -30.19 -9.90
CA LYS A 2 -4.27 -31.40 -10.05
C LYS A 2 -4.46 -31.86 -11.49
N LEU A 3 -4.52 -30.95 -12.45
CA LEU A 3 -4.58 -31.24 -13.89
C LEU A 3 -3.23 -31.56 -14.52
N ARG A 4 -2.16 -31.66 -13.71
CA ARG A 4 -0.76 -31.87 -14.17
C ARG A 4 -0.24 -30.75 -15.09
N ILE A 5 -0.80 -29.56 -14.97
CA ILE A 5 -0.30 -28.34 -15.63
C ILE A 5 0.77 -27.76 -14.70
N PRO A 6 1.99 -27.48 -15.20
CA PRO A 6 3.01 -26.77 -14.43
C PRO A 6 2.48 -25.42 -13.96
N VAL A 7 2.81 -25.06 -12.72
CA VAL A 7 2.42 -23.76 -12.11
C VAL A 7 3.70 -22.99 -11.85
N ALA A 8 3.71 -21.72 -12.23
CA ALA A 8 4.70 -20.75 -11.82
C ALA A 8 4.03 -19.68 -10.97
N HIS A 9 4.62 -19.34 -9.84
CA HIS A 9 4.15 -18.28 -8.95
C HIS A 9 5.09 -17.08 -9.06
N VAL A 10 4.55 -15.95 -9.49
CA VAL A 10 5.23 -14.66 -9.44
C VAL A 10 4.88 -14.01 -8.11
N GLU A 11 5.86 -13.39 -7.45
CA GLU A 11 5.76 -12.90 -6.07
C GLU A 11 5.69 -14.02 -5.03
N ALA A 12 6.40 -15.10 -5.29
CA ALA A 12 6.49 -16.25 -4.40
C ALA A 12 7.26 -15.95 -3.11
N GLY A 13 6.94 -16.66 -2.05
CA GLY A 13 7.68 -16.61 -0.78
C GLY A 13 7.36 -15.44 0.14
N LEU A 14 6.43 -14.57 -0.24
CA LEU A 14 5.93 -13.52 0.66
C LEU A 14 5.14 -14.13 1.81
N ARG A 15 5.30 -13.59 3.04
CA ARG A 15 4.63 -14.08 4.25
C ARG A 15 4.24 -12.95 5.18
N SER A 16 2.96 -12.92 5.56
CA SER A 16 2.45 -12.12 6.68
C SER A 16 2.51 -12.89 8.00
N PHE A 17 2.66 -14.22 7.93
CA PHE A 17 2.60 -15.15 9.06
C PHE A 17 1.27 -15.13 9.83
N ASP A 18 0.26 -14.45 9.32
CA ASP A 18 -1.09 -14.42 9.88
C ASP A 18 -2.07 -15.26 9.06
N ARG A 19 -2.29 -16.49 9.48
CA ARG A 19 -3.22 -17.42 8.82
C ARG A 19 -4.70 -17.07 8.96
N ARG A 20 -5.04 -16.01 9.67
CA ARG A 20 -6.42 -15.46 9.67
C ARG A 20 -6.70 -14.73 8.35
N MET A 21 -5.66 -14.31 7.65
CA MET A 21 -5.77 -13.70 6.32
C MET A 21 -5.97 -14.78 5.24
N PRO A 22 -7.06 -14.73 4.47
CA PRO A 22 -7.28 -15.67 3.35
C PRO A 22 -6.14 -15.63 2.33
N GLU A 23 -5.55 -14.48 2.10
CA GLU A 23 -4.45 -14.23 1.19
C GLU A 23 -3.20 -15.01 1.62
N GLU A 24 -2.88 -15.03 2.91
CA GLU A 24 -1.75 -15.81 3.44
C GLU A 24 -1.94 -17.31 3.19
N VAL A 25 -3.15 -17.82 3.40
CA VAL A 25 -3.48 -19.21 3.11
C VAL A 25 -3.30 -19.51 1.63
N ASN A 26 -3.78 -18.61 0.76
CA ASN A 26 -3.71 -18.77 -0.69
C ASN A 26 -2.25 -18.81 -1.17
N ARG A 27 -1.41 -17.84 -0.74
CA ARG A 27 -0.01 -17.76 -1.20
C ARG A 27 0.81 -18.96 -0.74
N VAL A 28 0.66 -19.39 0.52
CA VAL A 28 1.35 -20.57 1.04
C VAL A 28 0.97 -21.81 0.22
N LEU A 29 -0.32 -22.02 -0.05
CA LEU A 29 -0.77 -23.15 -0.87
C LEU A 29 -0.25 -23.06 -2.31
N THR A 30 -0.25 -21.87 -2.91
CA THR A 30 0.25 -21.64 -4.26
C THR A 30 1.73 -21.96 -4.34
N ASP A 31 2.54 -21.49 -3.39
CA ASP A 31 3.97 -21.80 -3.34
C ASP A 31 4.24 -23.31 -3.28
N HIS A 32 3.53 -24.03 -2.40
CA HIS A 32 3.70 -25.48 -2.27
C HIS A 32 3.25 -26.30 -3.50
N LEU A 33 2.44 -25.72 -4.37
CA LEU A 33 1.93 -26.35 -5.58
C LEU A 33 2.70 -25.95 -6.84
N SER A 34 3.55 -24.93 -6.75
CA SER A 34 4.27 -24.37 -7.89
C SER A 34 5.58 -25.11 -8.15
N GLN A 35 5.99 -25.17 -9.42
CA GLN A 35 7.27 -25.72 -9.87
C GLN A 35 8.32 -24.62 -10.05
N CYS A 36 7.89 -23.40 -10.37
CA CYS A 36 8.74 -22.22 -10.47
C CYS A 36 8.22 -21.17 -9.47
N LEU A 37 9.12 -20.60 -8.71
CA LEU A 37 8.84 -19.68 -7.61
C LEU A 37 9.71 -18.43 -7.78
N TYR A 38 9.13 -17.39 -8.38
CA TYR A 38 9.83 -16.15 -8.66
C TYR A 38 9.68 -15.20 -7.48
N CYS A 39 10.75 -15.09 -6.69
CA CYS A 39 10.75 -14.32 -5.45
C CYS A 39 11.13 -12.86 -5.70
N PRO A 40 10.41 -11.89 -5.13
CA PRO A 40 10.74 -10.47 -5.27
C PRO A 40 11.94 -10.06 -4.40
N THR A 41 12.14 -10.70 -3.25
CA THR A 41 13.16 -10.32 -2.27
C THR A 41 13.95 -11.53 -1.76
N SER A 42 15.11 -11.26 -1.17
CA SER A 42 15.89 -12.29 -0.47
C SER A 42 15.16 -12.87 0.74
N THR A 43 14.34 -12.07 1.42
CA THR A 43 13.48 -12.53 2.52
C THR A 43 12.46 -13.56 2.02
N ALA A 44 11.84 -13.33 0.87
CA ALA A 44 10.92 -14.28 0.26
C ALA A 44 11.61 -15.63 -0.03
N VAL A 45 12.84 -15.61 -0.56
CA VAL A 45 13.66 -16.82 -0.75
C VAL A 45 13.92 -17.54 0.58
N GLN A 46 14.25 -16.79 1.64
CA GLN A 46 14.50 -17.34 2.98
C GLN A 46 13.24 -18.00 3.55
N ASN A 47 12.07 -17.38 3.39
CA ASN A 47 10.79 -17.94 3.83
C ASN A 47 10.53 -19.31 3.19
N LEU A 48 10.68 -19.43 1.86
CA LEU A 48 10.52 -20.69 1.15
C LEU A 48 11.52 -21.74 1.63
N HIS A 49 12.78 -21.37 1.81
CA HIS A 49 13.81 -22.26 2.32
C HIS A 49 13.50 -22.76 3.74
N ALA A 50 12.96 -21.89 4.61
CA ALA A 50 12.53 -22.27 5.96
C ALA A 50 11.35 -23.26 5.95
N GLU A 51 10.48 -23.17 4.94
CA GLU A 51 9.39 -24.12 4.70
C GLU A 51 9.84 -25.40 3.98
N GLY A 52 11.13 -25.54 3.66
CA GLY A 52 11.69 -26.71 2.99
C GLY A 52 11.59 -26.69 1.47
N ILE A 53 11.11 -25.61 0.87
CA ILE A 53 10.99 -25.45 -0.57
C ILE A 53 12.30 -24.84 -1.10
N ARG A 54 13.03 -25.59 -1.92
CA ARG A 54 14.34 -25.15 -2.46
C ARG A 54 14.41 -25.23 -3.98
N ASP A 55 13.71 -26.18 -4.57
CA ASP A 55 13.74 -26.42 -6.01
C ASP A 55 12.82 -25.39 -6.71
N GLY A 56 13.32 -24.82 -7.81
CA GLY A 56 12.58 -23.85 -8.62
C GLY A 56 12.46 -22.46 -8.03
N VAL A 57 13.19 -22.17 -6.93
CA VAL A 57 13.20 -20.84 -6.27
C VAL A 57 14.22 -19.93 -6.95
N GLU A 58 13.77 -18.81 -7.47
CA GLU A 58 14.59 -17.82 -8.17
C GLU A 58 14.30 -16.42 -7.63
N LEU A 59 15.35 -15.68 -7.28
CA LEU A 59 15.27 -14.26 -6.94
C LEU A 59 15.25 -13.45 -8.22
N VAL A 60 14.12 -12.83 -8.55
CA VAL A 60 13.91 -12.11 -9.81
C VAL A 60 13.69 -10.60 -9.64
N GLY A 61 13.50 -10.14 -8.40
CA GLY A 61 13.11 -8.76 -8.12
C GLY A 61 11.59 -8.55 -8.15
N ASP A 62 11.18 -7.35 -7.81
CA ASP A 62 9.78 -6.96 -7.65
C ASP A 62 9.21 -6.38 -8.94
N VAL A 63 8.30 -7.12 -9.57
CA VAL A 63 7.67 -6.72 -10.84
C VAL A 63 6.73 -5.51 -10.66
N MET A 64 6.17 -5.33 -9.47
CA MET A 64 5.31 -4.19 -9.19
C MET A 64 6.13 -2.91 -9.03
N ASN A 65 7.28 -3.00 -8.36
CA ASN A 65 8.24 -1.91 -8.30
C ASN A 65 8.75 -1.50 -9.69
N ASP A 66 9.10 -2.48 -10.53
CA ASP A 66 9.50 -2.22 -11.92
C ASP A 66 8.40 -1.51 -12.71
N LEU A 67 7.15 -1.92 -12.51
CA LEU A 67 5.99 -1.30 -13.15
C LEU A 67 5.81 0.14 -12.66
N ALA A 68 5.89 0.37 -11.34
CA ALA A 68 5.77 1.69 -10.74
C ALA A 68 6.82 2.66 -11.30
N LEU A 69 8.09 2.24 -11.30
CA LEU A 69 9.20 3.05 -11.82
C LEU A 69 9.04 3.40 -13.31
N ARG A 70 8.46 2.50 -14.12
CA ARG A 70 8.22 2.72 -15.55
C ARG A 70 6.96 3.52 -15.86
N SER A 71 5.99 3.53 -14.96
CA SER A 71 4.68 4.17 -15.17
C SER A 71 4.72 5.67 -14.92
N LEU A 72 5.64 6.15 -14.07
CA LEU A 72 5.77 7.56 -13.75
C LEU A 72 6.64 8.30 -14.77
N THR A 73 6.11 9.40 -15.27
CA THR A 73 6.85 10.36 -16.08
C THR A 73 6.70 11.77 -15.50
N PRO A 74 7.67 12.66 -15.71
CA PRO A 74 7.53 14.05 -15.23
C PRO A 74 6.25 14.74 -15.73
N GLY A 75 5.79 14.38 -16.92
CA GLY A 75 4.56 14.93 -17.49
C GLY A 75 3.30 14.42 -16.79
N SER A 76 3.23 13.12 -16.45
CA SER A 76 2.09 12.55 -15.73
C SER A 76 2.03 13.05 -14.28
N GLU A 77 3.16 13.23 -13.63
CA GLU A 77 3.25 13.77 -12.27
C GLU A 77 2.73 15.23 -12.24
N ALA A 78 3.28 16.08 -13.11
CA ALA A 78 2.86 17.47 -13.19
C ALA A 78 1.36 17.63 -13.51
N ALA A 79 0.84 16.82 -14.43
CA ALA A 79 -0.57 16.84 -14.78
C ALA A 79 -1.48 16.40 -13.61
N THR A 80 -1.05 15.39 -12.85
CA THR A 80 -1.78 14.91 -11.68
C THR A 80 -1.80 15.98 -10.58
N LEU A 81 -0.66 16.55 -10.23
CA LEU A 81 -0.59 17.61 -9.21
C LEU A 81 -1.43 18.83 -9.59
N ALA A 82 -1.36 19.25 -10.86
CA ALA A 82 -2.17 20.36 -11.36
C ALA A 82 -3.68 20.07 -11.31
N ARG A 83 -4.11 18.82 -11.56
CA ARG A 83 -5.52 18.42 -11.46
C ARG A 83 -6.10 18.62 -10.07
N PHE A 84 -5.31 18.40 -9.03
CA PHE A 84 -5.73 18.50 -7.64
C PHE A 84 -5.27 19.80 -6.95
N ASP A 85 -4.65 20.72 -7.69
CA ASP A 85 -4.07 21.98 -7.17
C ASP A 85 -3.10 21.74 -6.02
N LEU A 86 -2.24 20.72 -6.15
CA LEU A 86 -1.27 20.30 -5.14
C LEU A 86 0.15 20.72 -5.50
N ARG A 87 0.96 20.95 -4.48
CA ARG A 87 2.40 21.21 -4.62
C ARG A 87 3.20 20.05 -4.04
N PRO A 88 4.30 19.63 -4.71
CA PRO A 88 5.16 18.58 -4.19
C PRO A 88 5.63 18.88 -2.75
N GLY A 89 5.48 17.90 -1.87
CA GLY A 89 5.92 18.00 -0.48
C GLY A 89 5.04 18.86 0.45
N GLU A 90 3.88 19.36 -0.03
CA GLU A 90 3.03 20.26 0.75
C GLU A 90 1.63 19.66 1.02
N TYR A 91 1.47 18.36 0.97
CA TYR A 91 0.19 17.69 1.22
C TYR A 91 0.36 16.29 1.77
N VAL A 92 -0.69 15.80 2.38
CA VAL A 92 -0.85 14.40 2.80
C VAL A 92 -1.76 13.69 1.80
N PHE A 93 -1.35 12.53 1.29
CA PHE A 93 -2.23 11.66 0.51
C PHE A 93 -2.79 10.55 1.40
N ALA A 94 -4.12 10.41 1.44
CA ALA A 94 -4.78 9.45 2.32
C ALA A 94 -5.73 8.52 1.57
N THR A 95 -5.71 7.25 1.94
CA THR A 95 -6.69 6.24 1.52
C THR A 95 -7.21 5.46 2.72
N VAL A 96 -8.51 5.18 2.75
CA VAL A 96 -9.15 4.38 3.81
C VAL A 96 -10.08 3.39 3.15
N HIS A 97 -9.73 2.11 3.15
CA HIS A 97 -10.48 1.09 2.41
C HIS A 97 -10.63 -0.26 3.13
N ARG A 98 -9.87 -0.54 4.21
CA ARG A 98 -9.95 -1.84 4.90
C ARG A 98 -11.25 -2.00 5.70
N PRO A 99 -11.94 -3.16 5.62
CA PRO A 99 -13.17 -3.44 6.38
C PRO A 99 -13.00 -3.22 7.88
N ALA A 100 -11.85 -3.59 8.44
CA ALA A 100 -11.54 -3.38 9.86
C ALA A 100 -11.64 -1.91 10.30
N ASN A 101 -11.43 -0.96 9.39
CA ASN A 101 -11.51 0.47 9.65
C ASN A 101 -12.86 1.07 9.24
N THR A 102 -13.45 0.59 8.13
CA THR A 102 -14.69 1.15 7.57
C THR A 102 -15.95 0.59 8.23
N ASP A 103 -15.90 -0.68 8.69
CA ASP A 103 -17.06 -1.36 9.25
C ASP A 103 -17.23 -1.11 10.77
N VAL A 104 -16.27 -0.43 11.41
CA VAL A 104 -16.29 -0.07 12.83
C VAL A 104 -16.43 1.46 12.96
N PRO A 105 -17.63 1.99 13.28
CA PRO A 105 -17.90 3.43 13.30
C PRO A 105 -16.97 4.24 14.21
N GLU A 106 -16.54 3.67 15.32
CA GLU A 106 -15.64 4.33 16.25
C GLU A 106 -14.24 4.53 15.66
N ARG A 107 -13.69 3.50 14.99
CA ARG A 107 -12.40 3.60 14.30
C ARG A 107 -12.46 4.62 13.17
N LEU A 108 -13.57 4.60 12.41
CA LEU A 108 -13.77 5.55 11.32
C LEU A 108 -13.80 7.00 11.82
N ARG A 109 -14.46 7.26 12.98
CA ARG A 109 -14.44 8.59 13.62
C ARG A 109 -13.04 9.00 14.05
N HIS A 110 -12.25 8.09 14.61
CA HIS A 110 -10.86 8.38 15.00
C HIS A 110 -10.00 8.74 13.79
N ILE A 111 -10.14 8.00 12.68
CA ILE A 111 -9.44 8.31 11.43
C ILE A 111 -9.82 9.70 10.91
N VAL A 112 -11.12 10.01 10.86
CA VAL A 112 -11.62 11.33 10.44
C VAL A 112 -11.04 12.43 11.32
N SER A 113 -11.05 12.23 12.64
CA SER A 113 -10.49 13.22 13.59
C SER A 113 -8.99 13.41 13.39
N ALA A 114 -8.25 12.33 13.11
CA ALA A 114 -6.81 12.40 12.83
C ALA A 114 -6.51 13.15 11.52
N LEU A 115 -7.27 12.87 10.46
CA LEU A 115 -7.12 13.57 9.17
C LEU A 115 -7.46 15.07 9.30
N ALA A 116 -8.53 15.41 10.01
CA ALA A 116 -8.92 16.79 10.25
C ALA A 116 -7.89 17.57 11.11
N ALA A 117 -7.15 16.86 11.96
CA ALA A 117 -6.11 17.40 12.82
C ALA A 117 -4.70 17.40 12.21
N ALA A 118 -4.53 16.96 10.97
CA ALA A 118 -3.21 16.80 10.34
C ALA A 118 -2.43 18.13 10.20
N GLY A 119 -3.12 19.27 10.19
CA GLY A 119 -2.49 20.60 10.08
C GLY A 119 -1.99 20.97 8.68
N GLU A 120 -1.97 20.01 7.76
CA GLU A 120 -1.55 20.14 6.37
C GLU A 120 -2.72 19.84 5.43
N PRO A 121 -2.72 20.29 4.16
CA PRO A 121 -3.70 19.89 3.19
C PRO A 121 -3.72 18.36 3.02
N VAL A 122 -4.89 17.76 3.08
CA VAL A 122 -5.07 16.31 2.89
C VAL A 122 -5.88 16.06 1.64
N LEU A 123 -5.38 15.25 0.73
CA LEU A 123 -6.16 14.66 -0.36
C LEU A 123 -6.59 13.24 0.03
N LEU A 124 -7.89 13.07 0.29
CA LEU A 124 -8.47 11.80 0.69
C LEU A 124 -9.19 11.14 -0.51
N ALA A 125 -8.61 10.07 -1.05
CA ALA A 125 -9.26 9.26 -2.09
C ALA A 125 -10.18 8.22 -1.45
N LEU A 126 -11.48 8.31 -1.70
CA LEU A 126 -12.49 7.42 -1.13
C LEU A 126 -13.06 6.46 -2.16
N HIS A 127 -12.87 5.16 -1.91
CA HIS A 127 -13.61 4.13 -2.62
C HIS A 127 -15.12 4.27 -2.33
N PRO A 128 -16.05 3.96 -3.28
CA PRO A 128 -17.49 4.11 -3.09
C PRO A 128 -18.03 3.46 -1.81
N ARG A 129 -17.52 2.26 -1.44
CA ARG A 129 -17.89 1.60 -0.17
C ARG A 129 -17.50 2.43 1.05
N THR A 130 -16.30 3.00 1.06
CA THR A 130 -15.81 3.83 2.16
C THR A 130 -16.58 5.14 2.22
N ARG A 131 -16.88 5.76 1.07
CA ARG A 131 -17.71 6.95 1.00
C ARG A 131 -19.08 6.72 1.63
N ALA A 132 -19.74 5.61 1.28
CA ALA A 132 -21.02 5.25 1.90
C ALA A 132 -20.91 5.13 3.42
N ALA A 133 -19.85 4.48 3.94
CA ALA A 133 -19.62 4.38 5.37
C ALA A 133 -19.41 5.76 6.04
N PHE A 134 -18.75 6.70 5.37
CA PHE A 134 -18.62 8.09 5.86
C PHE A 134 -19.96 8.82 5.89
N GLU A 135 -20.78 8.67 4.84
CA GLU A 135 -22.11 9.27 4.72
C GLU A 135 -23.08 8.71 5.77
N ASP A 136 -23.16 7.37 5.90
CA ASP A 136 -24.02 6.68 6.86
C ASP A 136 -23.72 7.06 8.32
N ASN A 137 -22.46 7.40 8.61
CA ASN A 137 -22.04 7.84 9.94
C ASN A 137 -21.99 9.37 10.09
N GLY A 138 -22.38 10.16 9.07
CA GLY A 138 -22.39 11.63 9.10
C GLY A 138 -21.01 12.27 9.22
N LEU A 139 -19.95 11.60 8.74
CA LEU A 139 -18.56 12.01 8.97
C LEU A 139 -17.97 12.92 7.89
N ILE A 140 -18.59 13.01 6.72
CA ILE A 140 -18.09 13.87 5.62
C ILE A 140 -17.94 15.32 6.08
N GLY A 141 -18.95 15.86 6.79
CA GLY A 141 -18.90 17.23 7.31
C GLY A 141 -17.90 17.46 8.45
N SER A 142 -17.33 16.39 9.01
CA SER A 142 -16.36 16.47 10.11
C SER A 142 -14.91 16.50 9.63
N LEU A 143 -14.67 16.37 8.32
CA LEU A 143 -13.32 16.39 7.74
C LEU A 143 -12.66 17.78 7.77
N GLY A 144 -13.47 18.86 7.84
CA GLY A 144 -12.97 20.24 7.82
C GLY A 144 -12.50 20.69 6.43
N ASP A 145 -12.09 21.96 6.35
CA ASP A 145 -11.73 22.61 5.08
C ASP A 145 -10.35 22.20 4.54
N THR A 146 -9.51 21.58 5.37
CA THR A 146 -8.16 21.12 4.99
C THR A 146 -8.16 19.77 4.29
N VAL A 147 -9.27 19.02 4.32
CA VAL A 147 -9.39 17.69 3.74
C VAL A 147 -10.23 17.74 2.46
N ALA A 148 -9.56 17.65 1.32
CA ALA A 148 -10.22 17.52 0.02
C ALA A 148 -10.52 16.03 -0.26
N VAL A 149 -11.81 15.73 -0.51
CA VAL A 149 -12.24 14.36 -0.82
C VAL A 149 -12.36 14.19 -2.32
N THR A 150 -11.76 13.12 -2.86
CA THR A 150 -11.87 12.76 -4.27
C THR A 150 -12.42 11.34 -4.45
N GLU A 151 -12.87 11.03 -5.65
CA GLU A 151 -13.12 9.67 -6.11
C GLU A 151 -11.81 8.89 -6.22
N PRO A 152 -11.85 7.54 -6.30
CA PRO A 152 -10.66 6.75 -6.56
C PRO A 152 -9.92 7.27 -7.79
N VAL A 153 -8.61 7.41 -7.65
CA VAL A 153 -7.74 7.85 -8.74
C VAL A 153 -7.16 6.66 -9.49
N GLY A 154 -6.74 6.87 -10.73
CA GLY A 154 -6.09 5.83 -11.51
C GLY A 154 -4.69 5.48 -10.99
N TYR A 155 -4.16 4.33 -11.42
CA TYR A 155 -2.86 3.81 -10.98
C TYR A 155 -1.71 4.84 -11.09
N VAL A 156 -1.55 5.43 -12.27
CA VAL A 156 -0.48 6.43 -12.52
C VAL A 156 -0.69 7.69 -11.68
N GLU A 157 -1.94 8.10 -11.49
CA GLU A 157 -2.26 9.24 -10.62
C GLU A 157 -1.96 8.93 -9.16
N SER A 158 -2.33 7.71 -8.69
CA SER A 158 -1.97 7.26 -7.34
C SER A 158 -0.48 7.30 -7.11
N LEU A 159 0.32 6.71 -8.01
CA LEU A 159 1.78 6.75 -7.92
C LEU A 159 2.32 8.18 -7.89
N ALA A 160 1.79 9.07 -8.72
CA ALA A 160 2.21 10.47 -8.76
C ALA A 160 1.89 11.18 -7.45
N LEU A 161 0.68 10.96 -6.89
CA LEU A 161 0.26 11.54 -5.62
C LEU A 161 1.11 11.03 -4.46
N ILE A 162 1.39 9.73 -4.40
CA ILE A 162 2.22 9.12 -3.36
C ILE A 162 3.64 9.66 -3.40
N ARG A 163 4.25 9.65 -4.57
CA ARG A 163 5.65 10.07 -4.75
C ARG A 163 5.89 11.52 -4.36
N ASN A 164 4.91 12.38 -4.57
CA ASN A 164 4.99 13.81 -4.33
C ASN A 164 4.36 14.27 -3.01
N ALA A 165 3.74 13.38 -2.24
CA ALA A 165 3.19 13.70 -0.93
C ALA A 165 4.31 13.93 0.10
N GLN A 166 4.06 14.84 1.06
CA GLN A 166 4.91 14.98 2.24
C GLN A 166 4.77 13.75 3.15
N GLN A 167 3.56 13.26 3.28
CA GLN A 167 3.22 12.07 4.05
C GLN A 167 2.11 11.28 3.36
N GLN A 168 2.12 9.99 3.58
CA GLN A 168 1.05 9.10 3.15
C GLN A 168 0.37 8.50 4.37
N VAL A 169 -0.97 8.47 4.33
CA VAL A 169 -1.79 7.78 5.33
C VAL A 169 -2.50 6.63 4.65
N CYS A 170 -2.13 5.42 5.03
CA CYS A 170 -2.80 4.21 4.60
C CYS A 170 -3.63 3.62 5.74
N GLY A 171 -4.84 3.19 5.46
CA GLY A 171 -5.69 2.52 6.44
C GLY A 171 -5.25 1.09 6.76
N ALA A 172 -3.95 0.82 6.83
CA ALA A 172 -3.37 -0.47 7.14
C ALA A 172 -3.12 -0.60 8.65
N GLY A 173 -3.40 -1.73 9.22
CA GLY A 173 -3.03 -2.07 10.58
C GLY A 173 -4.19 -2.54 11.45
N GLU A 174 -4.01 -3.67 12.13
CA GLU A 174 -4.99 -4.25 13.06
C GLU A 174 -5.13 -3.45 14.36
N GLY A 175 -4.24 -2.47 14.62
CA GLY A 175 -4.19 -1.67 15.84
C GLY A 175 -5.10 -0.44 15.87
N GLY A 176 -5.81 -0.11 14.78
CA GLY A 176 -6.76 1.02 14.76
C GLY A 176 -6.11 2.41 14.72
N ALA A 177 -4.80 2.52 14.60
CA ALA A 177 -4.10 3.75 14.29
C ALA A 177 -3.90 3.82 12.76
N ALA A 178 -4.23 4.96 12.15
CA ALA A 178 -3.78 5.24 10.81
C ALA A 178 -2.25 5.34 10.84
N GLU A 179 -1.57 4.46 10.12
CA GLU A 179 -0.12 4.49 10.04
C GLU A 179 0.26 5.66 9.13
N ILE A 180 0.91 6.67 9.69
CA ILE A 180 1.40 7.82 8.95
C ILE A 180 2.82 7.47 8.51
N LEU A 181 3.00 7.18 7.24
CA LEU A 181 4.29 6.96 6.63
C LEU A 181 4.83 8.29 6.10
N ALA A 182 5.95 8.73 6.63
CA ALA A 182 6.65 9.88 6.08
C ALA A 182 7.22 9.52 4.70
N ALA A 183 6.78 10.19 3.65
CA ALA A 183 7.48 10.14 2.37
C ALA A 183 8.86 10.78 2.59
N GLY A 184 9.92 9.99 2.38
CA GLY A 184 11.28 10.34 2.78
C GLY A 184 11.81 11.62 2.14
N GLY A 185 11.82 12.68 2.94
CA GLY A 185 12.81 13.73 2.76
C GLY A 185 14.18 13.18 3.14
N ALA A 186 15.18 13.43 2.33
CA ALA A 186 16.55 12.98 2.57
C ALA A 186 16.99 13.31 4.01
N GLY A 187 17.15 12.30 4.88
CA GLY A 187 17.80 12.47 6.16
C GLY A 187 17.15 11.87 7.40
N ALA A 188 16.15 11.01 7.31
CA ALA A 188 15.69 10.28 8.48
C ALA A 188 16.32 8.87 8.54
N GLU A 189 17.15 8.60 9.54
CA GLU A 189 17.61 7.25 9.86
C GLU A 189 16.38 6.44 10.31
N ALA A 190 15.95 5.53 9.44
CA ALA A 190 14.86 4.61 9.74
C ALA A 190 15.35 3.58 10.77
N GLY A 191 14.58 3.40 11.84
CA GLY A 191 14.79 2.32 12.78
C GLY A 191 14.65 0.96 12.10
N GLU A 192 15.37 -0.02 12.64
CA GLU A 192 15.68 -1.33 12.05
C GLU A 192 14.49 -2.28 11.78
N GLU A 193 13.25 -1.83 11.70
CA GLU A 193 12.07 -2.70 11.52
C GLU A 193 11.21 -2.42 10.26
N CYS A 194 11.61 -1.47 9.42
CA CYS A 194 10.98 -1.27 8.11
C CYS A 194 12.03 -1.43 7.02
N GLY A 195 11.90 -2.44 6.16
CA GLY A 195 12.84 -2.72 5.08
C GLY A 195 13.05 -1.54 4.14
N GLY A 196 14.21 -1.52 3.55
CA GLY A 196 14.90 -0.54 2.72
C GLY A 196 14.13 0.56 1.97
N VAL A 197 14.78 1.71 1.84
CA VAL A 197 14.28 2.87 1.09
C VAL A 197 14.69 2.76 -0.37
N LEU A 198 13.73 2.81 -1.28
CA LEU A 198 13.99 2.90 -2.72
C LEU A 198 14.59 4.25 -3.10
N PRO A 199 15.43 4.33 -4.16
CA PRO A 199 15.93 5.59 -4.69
C PRO A 199 14.76 6.49 -5.13
N GLY A 200 14.49 7.54 -4.40
CA GLY A 200 13.35 8.44 -4.63
C GLY A 200 12.32 8.47 -3.51
N GLY A 201 12.57 7.84 -2.36
CA GLY A 201 11.73 7.95 -1.17
C GLY A 201 10.60 6.92 -1.05
N LEU A 202 10.60 5.88 -1.87
CA LEU A 202 9.67 4.75 -1.74
C LEU A 202 10.28 3.69 -0.82
N SER A 203 9.57 3.23 0.20
CA SER A 203 10.08 2.25 1.16
C SER A 203 9.94 0.81 0.65
N ASP A 204 10.95 -0.01 0.90
CA ASP A 204 11.08 -1.43 0.47
C ASP A 204 10.21 -2.39 1.28
N GLY A 205 9.39 -1.90 2.12
CA GLY A 205 8.78 -2.75 3.11
C GLY A 205 7.29 -2.82 3.02
N LEU A 206 6.78 -3.74 2.29
CA LEU A 206 5.51 -4.43 2.59
C LEU A 206 4.95 -5.03 1.30
N VAL A 207 5.39 -6.21 1.03
CA VAL A 207 4.92 -6.96 -0.13
C VAL A 207 4.09 -8.13 0.37
N ASP A 208 2.85 -7.88 0.65
CA ASP A 208 1.79 -8.87 0.64
C ASP A 208 0.72 -8.45 -0.38
N GLU A 209 -0.19 -9.35 -0.79
CA GLU A 209 -1.25 -8.98 -1.75
C GLU A 209 -2.19 -7.90 -1.18
N ALA A 210 -2.36 -7.86 0.15
CA ALA A 210 -2.91 -6.72 0.84
C ALA A 210 -1.91 -5.55 0.84
N GLY A 211 -0.62 -5.79 0.78
CA GLY A 211 0.47 -4.87 0.61
C GLY A 211 0.62 -4.36 -0.81
N ILE A 212 0.13 -5.04 -1.84
CA ILE A 212 0.08 -4.45 -3.19
C ILE A 212 -1.02 -3.39 -3.27
N GLU A 213 -2.17 -3.63 -2.70
CA GLU A 213 -3.15 -2.58 -2.50
C GLU A 213 -2.70 -1.58 -1.44
N ALA A 214 -2.01 -2.02 -0.38
CA ALA A 214 -1.39 -1.16 0.60
C ALA A 214 -0.10 -0.54 0.05
N HIS A 215 0.67 -1.23 -0.73
CA HIS A 215 1.85 -0.69 -1.40
C HIS A 215 1.48 0.23 -2.57
N LEU A 216 0.37 0.00 -3.26
CA LEU A 216 -0.23 0.95 -4.18
C LEU A 216 -1.02 2.03 -3.44
N ALA A 217 -1.40 1.78 -2.21
CA ALA A 217 -1.93 2.75 -1.27
C ALA A 217 -0.84 3.31 -0.35
N GLU A 218 0.31 2.69 -0.28
CA GLU A 218 1.55 3.11 0.37
C GLU A 218 2.60 3.57 -0.64
N GLN A 219 2.35 3.42 -1.92
CA GLN A 219 3.03 3.96 -3.07
C GLN A 219 2.07 4.81 -3.88
#